data_7e9f192b2d08c41e551fd7f028a4e392
#
_entry.id   7e9f192b2d08c41e551fd7f028a4e392
#
_cell.length_a   1.000
_cell.length_b   1.000
_cell.length_c   1.000
_cell.angle_alpha   90.00
_cell.angle_beta   90.00
_cell.angle_gamma   90.00
#
_symmetry.space_group_name_H-M   'P 1'
#
loop_
_entity.id
_entity.type
_entity.pdbx_description
1 polymer ?
#
loop_
_entity_poly.entity_id
_entity_poly.type
_entity_poly.pdbx_seq_one_letter_code
_entity_poly.pdbx_strand_id
1 'polypeptide(L)'
;MGPAGWGARPRAAGAVPAVGVGLAAAQPSGTDQREQFQSAAGTEGLDPALALAYTLAEQQAHAEDIPLSITSGHRTYAEQDMLWQDGLATYGSPEEARRWVLPPEESTHVSGHAIDVGPQFGAQWLEANGNRWGLCRTFDNEWWHFELATAPGAPCPPRVPDASLR
;
A
#
# COMPACT_ATOMS: atom_id res chain seq x y z
N MET A 1 10.05 96.73 -23.21
CA MET A 1 8.94 96.23 -24.02
C MET A 1 8.60 94.83 -23.57
N GLY A 2 7.39 94.62 -23.03
CA GLY A 2 6.89 93.33 -22.63
C GLY A 2 6.49 92.48 -23.84
N PRO A 3 5.72 91.44 -23.75
CA PRO A 3 4.67 91.20 -22.75
C PRO A 3 4.63 89.72 -22.26
N ALA A 4 3.97 89.57 -21.17
CA ALA A 4 2.88 88.70 -20.84
C ALA A 4 2.87 87.24 -21.41
N GLY A 5 2.85 86.25 -20.55
CA GLY A 5 2.50 84.88 -20.86
C GLY A 5 1.84 84.18 -19.68
N TRP A 6 0.67 84.00 -19.76
CA TRP A 6 -0.42 83.37 -19.05
C TRP A 6 -0.08 82.03 -18.31
N GLY A 7 -0.61 81.94 -17.10
CA GLY A 7 -0.57 80.73 -16.28
C GLY A 7 -1.43 79.62 -16.82
N ALA A 8 -0.92 78.47 -16.59
CA ALA A 8 -1.71 77.24 -16.64
C ALA A 8 -1.61 76.53 -15.29
N ARG A 9 -2.74 76.38 -14.64
CA ARG A 9 -2.89 75.61 -13.39
C ARG A 9 -2.65 74.12 -13.67
N PRO A 10 -1.88 73.41 -12.86
CA PRO A 10 -1.91 71.96 -12.96
C PRO A 10 -3.23 71.39 -12.38
N ARG A 11 -3.85 70.53 -13.16
CA ARG A 11 -4.99 69.72 -12.73
C ARG A 11 -4.47 68.69 -11.73
N ALA A 12 -5.21 68.57 -10.62
CA ALA A 12 -5.02 67.48 -9.66
C ALA A 12 -5.30 66.15 -10.34
N ALA A 13 -4.30 65.29 -10.39
CA ALA A 13 -4.45 63.87 -10.76
C ALA A 13 -5.13 63.16 -9.59
N GLY A 14 -6.34 62.65 -9.83
CA GLY A 14 -7.06 61.83 -8.87
C GLY A 14 -6.29 60.53 -8.63
N ALA A 15 -6.03 60.24 -7.37
CA ALA A 15 -5.51 58.94 -6.96
C ALA A 15 -6.60 57.87 -7.19
N VAL A 16 -6.30 56.89 -8.04
CA VAL A 16 -7.07 55.65 -8.15
C VAL A 16 -6.69 54.74 -7.02
N PRO A 17 -7.61 54.20 -6.21
CA PRO A 17 -7.29 53.23 -5.23
C PRO A 17 -6.86 51.92 -5.93
N ALA A 18 -5.67 51.46 -5.64
CA ALA A 18 -5.23 50.12 -6.02
C ALA A 18 -6.08 49.08 -5.26
N VAL A 19 -6.97 48.42 -5.96
CA VAL A 19 -7.66 47.25 -5.44
C VAL A 19 -6.62 46.11 -5.42
N GLY A 20 -6.04 45.89 -4.26
CA GLY A 20 -5.22 44.74 -3.97
C GLY A 20 -6.13 43.49 -4.04
N VAL A 21 -6.07 42.74 -5.13
CA VAL A 21 -6.62 41.39 -5.21
C VAL A 21 -5.65 40.50 -4.42
N GLY A 22 -5.96 40.36 -3.14
CA GLY A 22 -5.31 39.31 -2.33
C GLY A 22 -5.73 37.96 -2.88
N LEU A 23 -4.85 37.32 -3.62
CA LEU A 23 -4.92 35.89 -3.88
C LEU A 23 -4.70 35.20 -2.53
N ALA A 24 -5.79 34.95 -1.80
CA ALA A 24 -5.77 33.98 -0.72
C ALA A 24 -5.51 32.63 -1.38
N ALA A 25 -4.30 32.11 -1.24
CA ALA A 25 -4.02 30.73 -1.56
C ALA A 25 -4.94 29.88 -0.68
N ALA A 26 -5.90 29.20 -1.29
CA ALA A 26 -6.75 28.25 -0.62
C ALA A 26 -5.83 27.16 -0.05
N GLN A 27 -5.74 27.09 1.27
CA GLN A 27 -5.07 25.96 1.90
C GLN A 27 -5.92 24.72 1.65
N PRO A 28 -5.33 23.58 1.23
CA PRO A 28 -6.09 22.35 1.05
C PRO A 28 -6.74 21.98 2.38
N SER A 29 -8.05 21.82 2.36
CA SER A 29 -8.82 21.36 3.51
C SER A 29 -8.32 19.98 3.94
N GLY A 30 -8.37 19.68 5.24
CA GLY A 30 -7.82 18.42 5.81
C GLY A 30 -8.39 17.11 5.24
N THR A 31 -9.44 17.17 4.42
CA THR A 31 -9.97 16.07 3.61
C THR A 31 -9.05 15.72 2.44
N ASP A 32 -8.42 16.70 1.80
CA ASP A 32 -7.54 16.47 0.64
C ASP A 32 -6.24 15.73 1.01
N GLN A 33 -5.81 15.85 2.27
CA GLN A 33 -4.61 15.14 2.74
C GLN A 33 -4.88 13.66 3.05
N ARG A 34 -6.12 13.27 3.36
CA ARG A 34 -6.53 11.86 3.55
C ARG A 34 -6.73 11.14 2.23
N GLU A 35 -7.11 11.85 1.18
CA GLU A 35 -7.27 11.30 -0.17
C GLU A 35 -5.92 11.02 -0.86
N GLN A 36 -4.81 11.55 -0.35
CA GLN A 36 -3.48 11.33 -0.93
C GLN A 36 -2.80 10.03 -0.46
N PHE A 37 -3.30 9.40 0.60
CA PHE A 37 -2.80 8.07 0.99
C PHE A 37 -3.57 7.00 0.21
N GLN A 38 -3.02 6.61 -0.92
CA GLN A 38 -3.58 5.56 -1.76
C GLN A 38 -2.98 4.22 -1.32
N SER A 39 -3.85 3.29 -0.91
CA SER A 39 -3.44 1.93 -0.61
C SER A 39 -2.90 1.23 -1.86
N ALA A 40 -1.93 0.34 -1.68
CA ALA A 40 -1.41 -0.47 -2.75
C ALA A 40 -2.51 -1.33 -3.40
N ALA A 41 -2.37 -1.60 -4.69
CA ALA A 41 -3.29 -2.48 -5.42
C ALA A 41 -3.26 -3.90 -4.82
N GLY A 42 -4.42 -4.55 -4.76
CA GLY A 42 -4.55 -5.91 -4.21
C GLY A 42 -4.73 -5.96 -2.69
N THR A 43 -4.83 -4.81 -2.02
CA THR A 43 -5.07 -4.73 -0.57
C THR A 43 -6.55 -4.75 -0.18
N GLU A 44 -7.45 -4.80 -1.14
CA GLU A 44 -8.89 -4.84 -0.92
C GLU A 44 -9.28 -6.08 -0.11
N GLY A 45 -10.08 -5.89 0.95
CA GLY A 45 -10.53 -6.98 1.83
C GLY A 45 -9.50 -7.52 2.82
N LEU A 46 -8.26 -7.01 2.81
CA LEU A 46 -7.27 -7.35 3.82
C LEU A 46 -7.58 -6.69 5.17
N ASP A 47 -7.04 -7.27 6.22
CA ASP A 47 -6.94 -6.60 7.52
C ASP A 47 -6.28 -5.22 7.34
N PRO A 48 -6.84 -4.15 7.93
CA PRO A 48 -6.33 -2.80 7.73
C PRO A 48 -4.86 -2.60 8.11
N ALA A 49 -4.37 -3.31 9.13
CA ALA A 49 -2.98 -3.21 9.54
C ALA A 49 -2.05 -3.89 8.51
N LEU A 50 -2.46 -5.04 7.96
CA LEU A 50 -1.72 -5.72 6.89
C LEU A 50 -1.71 -4.86 5.62
N ALA A 51 -2.86 -4.29 5.22
CA ALA A 51 -2.97 -3.43 4.06
C ALA A 51 -2.04 -2.21 4.16
N LEU A 52 -2.00 -1.56 5.33
CA LEU A 52 -1.12 -0.41 5.59
C LEU A 52 0.36 -0.83 5.56
N ALA A 53 0.71 -1.88 6.28
CA ALA A 53 2.09 -2.38 6.34
C ALA A 53 2.63 -2.71 4.95
N TYR A 54 1.84 -3.42 4.15
CA TYR A 54 2.23 -3.76 2.79
C TYR A 54 2.34 -2.52 1.89
N THR A 55 1.39 -1.59 1.96
CA THR A 55 1.44 -0.35 1.17
C THR A 55 2.73 0.44 1.42
N LEU A 56 3.14 0.56 2.68
CA LEU A 56 4.38 1.24 3.05
C LEU A 56 5.62 0.48 2.55
N ALA A 57 5.60 -0.85 2.64
CA ALA A 57 6.69 -1.70 2.14
C ALA A 57 6.83 -1.61 0.61
N GLU A 58 5.71 -1.68 -0.12
CA GLU A 58 5.69 -1.54 -1.58
C GLU A 58 6.21 -0.17 -2.04
N GLN A 59 5.79 0.92 -1.38
CA GLN A 59 6.29 2.26 -1.67
C GLN A 59 7.80 2.35 -1.48
N GLN A 60 8.34 1.75 -0.43
CA GLN A 60 9.78 1.73 -0.19
C GLN A 60 10.52 0.89 -1.25
N ALA A 61 10.00 -0.30 -1.60
CA ALA A 61 10.56 -1.14 -2.64
C ALA A 61 10.63 -0.39 -3.98
N HIS A 62 9.53 0.26 -4.38
CA HIS A 62 9.48 1.04 -5.62
C HIS A 62 10.42 2.25 -5.60
N ALA A 63 10.61 2.90 -4.45
CA ALA A 63 11.59 3.97 -4.29
C ALA A 63 13.06 3.50 -4.46
N GLU A 64 13.29 2.19 -4.29
CA GLU A 64 14.57 1.51 -4.51
C GLU A 64 14.65 0.81 -5.89
N ASP A 65 13.71 1.11 -6.80
CA ASP A 65 13.57 0.47 -8.11
C ASP A 65 13.39 -1.07 -8.05
N ILE A 66 12.83 -1.57 -6.94
CA ILE A 66 12.51 -3.00 -6.75
C ILE A 66 11.06 -3.23 -7.16
N PRO A 67 10.79 -4.08 -8.18
CA PRO A 67 9.43 -4.45 -8.53
C PRO A 67 8.83 -5.33 -7.42
N LEU A 68 7.69 -4.91 -6.89
CA LEU A 68 6.94 -5.63 -5.88
C LEU A 68 5.45 -5.37 -6.09
N SER A 69 4.64 -6.41 -6.08
CA SER A 69 3.18 -6.31 -6.16
C SER A 69 2.51 -7.52 -5.49
N ILE A 70 1.27 -7.34 -5.03
CA ILE A 70 0.43 -8.45 -4.58
C ILE A 70 -0.03 -9.25 -5.81
N THR A 71 0.17 -10.55 -5.78
CA THR A 71 -0.33 -11.49 -6.78
C THR A 71 -1.61 -12.19 -6.32
N SER A 72 -1.81 -12.32 -5.00
CA SER A 72 -3.04 -12.81 -4.38
C SER A 72 -3.18 -12.20 -2.98
N GLY A 73 -4.27 -11.49 -2.74
CA GLY A 73 -4.59 -10.90 -1.44
C GLY A 73 -5.71 -11.66 -0.73
N HIS A 74 -6.77 -10.94 -0.33
CA HIS A 74 -7.96 -11.56 0.23
C HIS A 74 -8.63 -12.48 -0.79
N ARG A 75 -9.06 -13.65 -0.33
CA ARG A 75 -9.85 -14.62 -1.10
C ARG A 75 -11.19 -14.83 -0.41
N THR A 76 -12.26 -14.91 -1.19
CA THR A 76 -13.55 -15.35 -0.68
C THR A 76 -13.50 -16.82 -0.29
N TYR A 77 -14.44 -17.23 0.56
CA TYR A 77 -14.59 -18.65 0.92
C TYR A 77 -14.72 -19.54 -0.32
N ALA A 78 -15.53 -19.13 -1.30
CA ALA A 78 -15.76 -19.91 -2.51
C ALA A 78 -14.49 -20.03 -3.40
N GLU A 79 -13.70 -18.97 -3.52
CA GLU A 79 -12.43 -19.01 -4.24
C GLU A 79 -11.43 -19.97 -3.57
N GLN A 80 -11.33 -19.90 -2.26
CA GLN A 80 -10.46 -20.79 -1.52
C GLN A 80 -10.94 -22.25 -1.56
N ASP A 81 -12.26 -22.48 -1.53
CA ASP A 81 -12.80 -23.84 -1.66
C ASP A 81 -12.46 -24.45 -3.04
N MET A 82 -12.55 -23.67 -4.11
CA MET A 82 -12.12 -24.14 -5.44
C MET A 82 -10.63 -24.52 -5.44
N LEU A 83 -9.76 -23.70 -4.84
CA LEU A 83 -8.34 -24.01 -4.72
C LEU A 83 -8.10 -25.26 -3.86
N TRP A 84 -8.87 -25.45 -2.81
CA TRP A 84 -8.79 -26.65 -1.97
C TRP A 84 -9.19 -27.91 -2.75
N GLN A 85 -10.30 -27.88 -3.50
CA GLN A 85 -10.74 -29.01 -4.34
C GLN A 85 -9.70 -29.35 -5.42
N ASP A 86 -9.11 -28.33 -6.04
CA ASP A 86 -8.02 -28.51 -7.01
C ASP A 86 -6.77 -29.10 -6.35
N GLY A 87 -6.46 -28.67 -5.11
CA GLY A 87 -5.39 -29.26 -4.31
C GLY A 87 -5.61 -30.73 -3.99
N LEU A 88 -6.82 -31.10 -3.59
CA LEU A 88 -7.18 -32.51 -3.35
C LEU A 88 -7.00 -33.36 -4.61
N ALA A 89 -7.44 -32.84 -5.75
CA ALA A 89 -7.28 -33.52 -7.04
C ALA A 89 -5.81 -33.66 -7.47
N THR A 90 -4.99 -32.61 -7.20
CA THR A 90 -3.58 -32.55 -7.60
C THR A 90 -2.69 -33.43 -6.73
N TYR A 91 -2.87 -33.38 -5.41
CA TYR A 91 -1.99 -34.01 -4.44
C TYR A 91 -2.49 -35.36 -3.93
N GLY A 92 -3.75 -35.71 -4.20
CA GLY A 92 -4.34 -37.03 -3.99
C GLY A 92 -4.81 -37.33 -2.56
N SER A 93 -4.42 -36.52 -1.58
CA SER A 93 -4.92 -36.65 -0.19
C SER A 93 -5.03 -35.30 0.49
N PRO A 94 -5.89 -35.14 1.51
CA PRO A 94 -5.97 -33.92 2.30
C PRO A 94 -4.65 -33.58 3.01
N GLU A 95 -3.90 -34.56 3.47
CA GLU A 95 -2.62 -34.38 4.17
C GLU A 95 -1.59 -33.73 3.24
N GLU A 96 -1.46 -34.23 2.01
CA GLU A 96 -0.51 -33.70 1.04
C GLU A 96 -0.99 -32.35 0.49
N ALA A 97 -2.31 -32.18 0.25
CA ALA A 97 -2.87 -30.91 -0.21
C ALA A 97 -2.62 -29.77 0.79
N ARG A 98 -2.76 -30.03 2.11
CA ARG A 98 -2.56 -29.04 3.17
C ARG A 98 -1.16 -28.44 3.21
N ARG A 99 -0.18 -29.07 2.63
CA ARG A 99 1.18 -28.52 2.55
C ARG A 99 1.26 -27.32 1.61
N TRP A 100 0.31 -27.19 0.68
CA TRP A 100 0.29 -26.16 -0.38
C TRP A 100 -0.94 -25.27 -0.35
N VAL A 101 -2.06 -25.80 0.09
CA VAL A 101 -3.33 -25.10 0.15
C VAL A 101 -4.13 -25.56 1.37
N LEU A 102 -4.69 -24.63 2.11
CA LEU A 102 -5.55 -24.93 3.25
C LEU A 102 -7.04 -24.85 2.86
N PRO A 103 -7.92 -25.61 3.53
CA PRO A 103 -9.35 -25.41 3.37
C PRO A 103 -9.75 -24.00 3.81
N PRO A 104 -10.91 -23.49 3.34
CA PRO A 104 -11.30 -22.09 3.57
C PRO A 104 -11.31 -21.65 5.02
N GLU A 105 -11.72 -22.52 5.94
CA GLU A 105 -11.81 -22.22 7.38
C GLU A 105 -10.46 -21.98 8.04
N GLU A 106 -9.38 -22.45 7.43
CA GLU A 106 -8.02 -22.38 7.97
C GLU A 106 -7.12 -21.40 7.19
N SER A 107 -7.58 -20.94 6.02
CA SER A 107 -6.79 -20.07 5.16
C SER A 107 -6.74 -18.63 5.69
N THR A 108 -5.54 -18.12 5.89
CA THR A 108 -5.30 -16.72 6.27
C THR A 108 -5.59 -15.74 5.14
N HIS A 109 -5.66 -16.18 3.89
CA HIS A 109 -6.18 -15.37 2.79
C HIS A 109 -7.68 -15.08 2.94
N VAL A 110 -8.47 -16.04 3.40
CA VAL A 110 -9.91 -15.86 3.63
C VAL A 110 -10.18 -14.93 4.80
N SER A 111 -9.37 -14.99 5.84
CA SER A 111 -9.48 -14.08 6.97
C SER A 111 -8.87 -12.69 6.72
N GLY A 112 -8.25 -12.47 5.55
CA GLY A 112 -7.61 -11.20 5.20
C GLY A 112 -6.24 -10.96 5.85
N HIS A 113 -5.60 -11.98 6.39
CA HIS A 113 -4.34 -11.87 7.13
C HIS A 113 -3.10 -12.35 6.38
N ALA A 114 -3.24 -12.69 5.10
CA ALA A 114 -2.12 -13.11 4.25
C ALA A 114 -2.14 -12.42 2.89
N ILE A 115 -0.94 -12.27 2.33
CA ILE A 115 -0.70 -11.85 0.96
C ILE A 115 0.32 -12.76 0.29
N ASP A 116 0.11 -13.02 -0.99
CA ASP A 116 1.13 -13.56 -1.88
C ASP A 116 1.68 -12.44 -2.74
N VAL A 117 2.99 -12.36 -2.88
CA VAL A 117 3.65 -11.28 -3.62
C VAL A 117 4.57 -11.81 -4.72
N GLY A 118 4.84 -10.97 -5.68
CA GLY A 118 5.79 -11.22 -6.77
C GLY A 118 6.32 -9.91 -7.38
N PRO A 119 7.27 -10.00 -8.30
CA PRO A 119 8.01 -11.20 -8.71
C PRO A 119 8.93 -11.75 -7.61
N GLN A 120 9.56 -12.90 -7.82
CA GLN A 120 10.40 -13.55 -6.80
C GLN A 120 11.50 -12.62 -6.27
N PHE A 121 12.10 -11.79 -7.10
CA PHE A 121 13.09 -10.80 -6.69
C PHE A 121 12.52 -9.79 -5.70
N GLY A 122 11.29 -9.31 -5.93
CA GLY A 122 10.57 -8.43 -4.98
C GLY A 122 10.23 -9.14 -3.68
N ALA A 123 9.81 -10.40 -3.74
CA ALA A 123 9.56 -11.20 -2.54
C ALA A 123 10.83 -11.42 -1.70
N GLN A 124 11.99 -11.62 -2.34
CA GLN A 124 13.28 -11.71 -1.64
C GLN A 124 13.62 -10.39 -0.93
N TRP A 125 13.38 -9.25 -1.58
CA TRP A 125 13.55 -7.95 -0.95
C TRP A 125 12.62 -7.79 0.26
N LEU A 126 11.35 -8.20 0.12
CA LEU A 126 10.38 -8.14 1.21
C LEU A 126 10.76 -9.09 2.36
N GLU A 127 11.29 -10.28 2.08
CA GLU A 127 11.81 -11.19 3.11
C GLU A 127 12.96 -10.56 3.92
N ALA A 128 13.84 -9.82 3.25
CA ALA A 128 14.96 -9.14 3.88
C ALA A 128 14.58 -7.85 4.65
N ASN A 129 13.52 -7.17 4.26
CA ASN A 129 13.18 -5.83 4.75
C ASN A 129 11.80 -5.72 5.41
N GLY A 130 10.90 -6.67 5.16
CA GLY A 130 9.48 -6.58 5.53
C GLY A 130 9.23 -6.48 7.03
N ASN A 131 10.12 -7.04 7.85
CA ASN A 131 10.02 -6.94 9.30
C ASN A 131 10.00 -5.49 9.81
N ARG A 132 10.50 -4.53 9.04
CA ARG A 132 10.40 -3.08 9.36
C ARG A 132 8.94 -2.64 9.54
N TRP A 133 8.02 -3.33 8.88
CA TRP A 133 6.57 -3.12 8.95
C TRP A 133 5.81 -4.31 9.60
N GLY A 134 6.55 -5.29 10.15
CA GLY A 134 5.97 -6.48 10.75
C GLY A 134 5.66 -7.62 9.78
N LEU A 135 5.97 -7.43 8.49
CA LEU A 135 5.74 -8.43 7.43
C LEU A 135 6.83 -9.49 7.44
N CYS A 136 6.42 -10.75 7.50
CA CYS A 136 7.33 -11.90 7.53
C CYS A 136 6.86 -12.99 6.57
N ARG A 137 7.82 -13.60 5.88
CA ARG A 137 7.56 -14.85 5.17
C ARG A 137 7.29 -15.96 6.20
N THR A 138 6.23 -16.73 5.98
CA THR A 138 5.71 -17.68 6.99
C THR A 138 6.14 -19.11 6.72
N PHE A 139 6.22 -19.54 5.45
CA PHE A 139 6.48 -20.92 5.05
C PHE A 139 7.78 -21.08 4.27
N ASP A 140 8.49 -22.20 4.51
CA ASP A 140 9.72 -22.50 3.77
C ASP A 140 9.44 -22.86 2.30
N ASN A 141 8.33 -23.54 2.03
CA ASN A 141 7.95 -23.96 0.68
C ASN A 141 7.26 -22.87 -0.16
N GLU A 142 6.86 -21.76 0.43
CA GLU A 142 6.15 -20.65 -0.24
C GLU A 142 6.97 -19.36 -0.13
N TRP A 143 7.82 -19.07 -1.11
CA TRP A 143 8.65 -17.86 -1.12
C TRP A 143 7.82 -16.57 -1.27
N TRP A 144 6.58 -16.67 -1.71
CA TRP A 144 5.66 -15.58 -2.01
C TRP A 144 4.75 -15.18 -0.85
N HIS A 145 4.57 -16.06 0.17
CA HIS A 145 3.55 -15.91 1.22
C HIS A 145 4.05 -15.12 2.42
N PHE A 146 3.36 -14.01 2.73
CA PHE A 146 3.70 -13.10 3.83
C PHE A 146 2.49 -12.78 4.71
N GLU A 147 2.76 -12.58 5.99
CA GLU A 147 1.77 -12.20 7.00
C GLU A 147 2.37 -11.16 7.96
N LEU A 148 1.49 -10.45 8.72
CA LEU A 148 1.96 -9.73 9.91
C LEU A 148 2.24 -10.74 11.02
N ALA A 149 3.51 -11.00 11.28
CA ALA A 149 3.93 -12.03 12.22
C ALA A 149 4.83 -11.52 13.34
N THR A 150 5.17 -10.22 13.33
CA THR A 150 5.99 -9.59 14.37
C THR A 150 5.60 -8.12 14.54
N ALA A 151 6.06 -7.50 15.61
CA ALA A 151 5.95 -6.06 15.78
C ALA A 151 6.87 -5.35 14.75
N PRO A 152 6.46 -4.17 14.21
CA PRO A 152 7.32 -3.41 13.30
C PRO A 152 8.72 -3.19 13.86
N GLY A 153 9.73 -3.60 13.09
CA GLY A 153 11.14 -3.50 13.46
C GLY A 153 11.69 -4.66 14.29
N ALA A 154 10.84 -5.56 14.78
CA ALA A 154 11.28 -6.74 15.50
C ALA A 154 11.69 -7.88 14.54
N PRO A 155 12.52 -8.84 14.97
CA PRO A 155 12.86 -9.99 14.16
C PRO A 155 11.63 -10.83 13.80
N CYS A 156 11.61 -11.38 12.59
CA CYS A 156 10.61 -12.37 12.21
C CYS A 156 10.76 -13.67 13.01
N PRO A 157 9.66 -14.33 13.37
CA PRO A 157 9.73 -15.68 13.96
C PRO A 157 10.29 -16.68 12.94
N PRO A 158 10.80 -17.83 13.40
CA PRO A 158 11.18 -18.91 12.51
C PRO A 158 10.02 -19.33 11.61
N ARG A 159 10.32 -19.57 10.34
CA ARG A 159 9.35 -20.14 9.40
C ARG A 159 9.03 -21.59 9.78
N VAL A 160 7.83 -22.03 9.39
CA VAL A 160 7.48 -23.45 9.42
C VAL A 160 7.66 -24.06 8.02
N PRO A 161 7.90 -25.37 7.92
CA PRO A 161 8.19 -26.04 6.64
C PRO A 161 7.11 -25.80 5.58
N ASP A 162 5.84 -25.87 5.95
CA ASP A 162 4.68 -25.70 5.07
C ASP A 162 3.40 -25.36 5.85
N ALA A 163 2.32 -25.08 5.14
CA ALA A 163 1.04 -24.65 5.71
C ALA A 163 0.36 -25.72 6.59
N SER A 164 0.67 -27.01 6.43
CA SER A 164 0.06 -28.10 7.22
C SER A 164 0.47 -28.08 8.70
N LEU A 165 1.53 -27.34 9.02
CA LEU A 165 2.09 -27.23 10.38
C LEU A 165 1.65 -25.96 11.12
N ARG A 166 0.61 -25.33 10.64
CA ARG A 166 0.06 -24.11 11.21
C ARG A 166 -0.96 -24.37 12.31
#